data_9fb40f8f07f8eb826cc5dfdbc4bda1a5
#
_entry.id   9fb40f8f07f8eb826cc5dfdbc4bda1a5
#
_cell.length_a   1.000
_cell.length_b   1.000
_cell.length_c   1.000
_cell.angle_alpha   90.00
_cell.angle_beta   90.00
_cell.angle_gamma   90.00
#
_symmetry.space_group_name_H-M   'P 1'
#
loop_
_entity.id
_entity.type
_entity.pdbx_description
1 polymer ?
#
loop_
_entity_poly.entity_id
_entity_poly.type
_entity_poly.pdbx_seq_one_letter_code
_entity_poly.pdbx_strand_id
1 'polypeptide(L)'
;MNRRSVLKKNNNKNTILKILCIVAIIIIGFSKFILHSHKQYADTSGDWRLILVDRNHYIPKDYQMNLTRLSNGKQVDSRIYPSLQKMFNDARASGLALFVREGYRTFQDQQQIMNERIREYENQGNSKRRATKMAEKYVAILGTSEHQLGLSVDINADQTKCSSEKVYSWLDNNAYKYGFIKRYPSSKSYITGINNEPWHYRYVGKESAATIKNQNLCLEEYLKKYK
;
A
#
# COMPACT_ATOMS: atom_id res chain seq x y z
N MET A 1 69.27 -11.40 20.79
CA MET A 1 67.97 -11.64 20.19
C MET A 1 67.18 -10.33 20.19
N ASN A 2 66.80 -9.80 19.04
CA ASN A 2 66.57 -8.38 18.82
C ASN A 2 65.09 -7.99 19.16
N ARG A 3 64.84 -7.27 20.27
CA ARG A 3 63.51 -6.79 20.71
C ARG A 3 62.70 -6.05 19.63
N ARG A 4 63.39 -5.42 18.67
CA ARG A 4 62.73 -4.72 17.53
C ARG A 4 62.00 -5.65 16.53
N SER A 5 62.51 -6.90 16.37
CA SER A 5 61.83 -7.86 15.43
C SER A 5 60.56 -8.44 16.01
N VAL A 6 60.43 -8.57 17.31
CA VAL A 6 59.24 -9.08 18.00
C VAL A 6 58.10 -8.04 17.97
N LEU A 7 58.42 -6.75 18.17
CA LEU A 7 57.43 -5.64 18.12
C LEU A 7 56.89 -5.43 16.71
N LYS A 8 57.74 -5.58 15.67
CA LYS A 8 57.30 -5.44 14.27
C LYS A 8 56.34 -6.58 13.83
N LYS A 9 56.55 -7.80 14.36
CA LYS A 9 55.72 -8.97 14.08
C LYS A 9 54.35 -8.89 14.77
N ASN A 10 54.24 -8.26 15.94
CA ASN A 10 52.99 -8.08 16.67
C ASN A 10 52.12 -6.95 16.04
N ASN A 11 52.73 -5.86 15.56
CA ASN A 11 52.00 -4.79 14.86
C ASN A 11 51.34 -5.29 13.56
N ASN A 12 52.04 -6.16 12.79
CA ASN A 12 51.46 -6.74 11.58
C ASN A 12 50.26 -7.64 11.87
N LYS A 13 50.28 -8.44 12.93
CA LYS A 13 49.15 -9.29 13.32
C LYS A 13 47.91 -8.46 13.69
N ASN A 14 48.09 -7.38 14.44
CA ASN A 14 47.01 -6.47 14.82
C ASN A 14 46.45 -5.71 13.60
N THR A 15 47.28 -5.35 12.64
CA THR A 15 46.87 -4.71 11.39
C THR A 15 46.06 -5.67 10.52
N ILE A 16 46.49 -6.91 10.36
CA ILE A 16 45.82 -7.97 9.62
C ILE A 16 44.44 -8.27 10.25
N LEU A 17 44.40 -8.38 11.59
CA LEU A 17 43.12 -8.62 12.31
C LEU A 17 42.12 -7.48 12.09
N LYS A 18 42.57 -6.22 12.14
CA LYS A 18 41.71 -5.04 11.84
C LYS A 18 41.19 -5.06 10.42
N ILE A 19 42.01 -5.41 9.43
CA ILE A 19 41.59 -5.53 8.03
C ILE A 19 40.55 -6.64 7.88
N LEU A 20 40.74 -7.80 8.50
CA LEU A 20 39.78 -8.90 8.47
C LEU A 20 38.42 -8.52 9.11
N CYS A 21 38.44 -7.79 10.22
CA CYS A 21 37.21 -7.27 10.84
C CYS A 21 36.48 -6.28 9.93
N ILE A 22 37.18 -5.38 9.26
CA ILE A 22 36.58 -4.42 8.31
C ILE A 22 35.96 -5.15 7.12
N VAL A 23 36.67 -6.13 6.56
CA VAL A 23 36.17 -6.97 5.45
C VAL A 23 34.95 -7.75 5.88
N ALA A 24 34.94 -8.33 7.08
CA ALA A 24 33.78 -9.04 7.63
C ALA A 24 32.54 -8.11 7.79
N ILE A 25 32.75 -6.88 8.30
CA ILE A 25 31.68 -5.87 8.43
C ILE A 25 31.13 -5.46 7.05
N ILE A 26 32.02 -5.29 6.05
CA ILE A 26 31.61 -4.98 4.67
C ILE A 26 30.82 -6.14 4.07
N ILE A 27 31.25 -7.39 4.25
CA ILE A 27 30.54 -8.58 3.75
C ILE A 27 29.18 -8.73 4.42
N ILE A 28 29.08 -8.53 5.74
CA ILE A 28 27.81 -8.57 6.48
C ILE A 28 26.88 -7.43 6.04
N GLY A 29 27.42 -6.22 5.84
CA GLY A 29 26.70 -5.07 5.33
C GLY A 29 26.18 -5.30 3.91
N PHE A 30 27.00 -5.88 3.03
CA PHE A 30 26.66 -6.21 1.65
C PHE A 30 25.65 -7.36 1.55
N SER A 31 25.79 -8.37 2.41
CA SER A 31 24.84 -9.48 2.54
C SER A 31 23.47 -8.98 3.01
N LYS A 32 23.40 -8.10 4.01
CA LYS A 32 22.16 -7.45 4.44
C LYS A 32 21.56 -6.55 3.35
N PHE A 33 22.38 -5.84 2.58
CA PHE A 33 21.94 -5.02 1.46
C PHE A 33 21.35 -5.87 0.32
N ILE A 34 21.97 -7.00 -0.02
CA ILE A 34 21.44 -7.94 -1.04
C ILE A 34 20.13 -8.59 -0.57
N LEU A 35 20.02 -8.99 0.70
CA LEU A 35 18.77 -9.52 1.27
C LEU A 35 17.63 -8.51 1.28
N HIS A 36 17.92 -7.19 1.32
CA HIS A 36 16.91 -6.12 1.30
C HIS A 36 16.45 -5.74 -0.13
N SER A 37 17.10 -6.24 -1.17
CA SER A 37 16.78 -5.87 -2.56
C SER A 37 15.84 -6.86 -3.29
N HIS A 38 15.47 -7.99 -2.67
CA HIS A 38 14.50 -8.90 -3.27
C HIS A 38 13.06 -8.39 -3.03
N LYS A 39 12.38 -8.04 -4.12
CA LYS A 39 10.93 -7.78 -4.09
C LYS A 39 10.22 -9.02 -3.55
N GLN A 40 9.53 -8.87 -2.43
CA GLN A 40 8.65 -9.90 -1.94
C GLN A 40 7.31 -9.77 -2.65
N TYR A 41 6.81 -10.87 -3.23
CA TYR A 41 5.49 -10.89 -3.85
C TYR A 41 4.43 -11.21 -2.79
N ALA A 42 3.24 -10.64 -2.97
CA ALA A 42 2.09 -10.94 -2.14
C ALA A 42 1.69 -12.42 -2.28
N ASP A 43 1.29 -13.03 -1.18
CA ASP A 43 0.71 -14.36 -1.20
C ASP A 43 -0.71 -14.31 -1.79
N THR A 44 -0.90 -15.05 -2.90
CA THR A 44 -2.18 -15.16 -3.61
C THR A 44 -2.77 -16.56 -3.51
N SER A 45 -2.15 -17.48 -2.75
CA SER A 45 -2.59 -18.88 -2.60
C SER A 45 -3.79 -19.03 -1.66
N GLY A 46 -4.00 -18.04 -0.77
CA GLY A 46 -5.07 -18.03 0.22
C GLY A 46 -6.35 -17.34 -0.26
N ASP A 47 -7.04 -16.71 0.68
CA ASP A 47 -8.26 -15.96 0.39
C ASP A 47 -7.96 -14.72 -0.46
N TRP A 48 -8.42 -14.71 -1.70
CA TRP A 48 -8.22 -13.61 -2.66
C TRP A 48 -8.65 -12.24 -2.13
N ARG A 49 -9.60 -12.20 -1.20
CA ARG A 49 -10.09 -10.96 -0.56
C ARG A 49 -9.04 -10.33 0.36
N LEU A 50 -8.12 -11.14 0.85
CA LEU A 50 -7.16 -10.78 1.88
C LEU A 50 -5.71 -10.65 1.37
N ILE A 51 -5.50 -10.68 0.05
CA ILE A 51 -4.20 -10.41 -0.54
C ILE A 51 -3.69 -9.05 -0.07
N LEU A 52 -2.56 -9.03 0.64
CA LEU A 52 -1.91 -7.81 1.07
C LEU A 52 -0.91 -7.34 0.02
N VAL A 53 -1.13 -6.17 -0.53
CA VAL A 53 -0.13 -5.44 -1.31
C VAL A 53 0.19 -4.14 -0.60
N ASP A 54 1.47 -3.88 -0.44
CA ASP A 54 2.01 -2.68 0.19
C ASP A 54 3.44 -2.46 -0.31
N ARG A 55 4.18 -1.48 0.25
CA ARG A 55 5.56 -1.19 -0.16
C ARG A 55 6.53 -2.38 -0.07
N ASN A 56 6.20 -3.43 0.68
CA ASN A 56 7.01 -4.63 0.88
C ASN A 56 6.48 -5.82 0.08
N HIS A 57 5.20 -5.83 -0.28
CA HIS A 57 4.53 -6.94 -0.94
C HIS A 57 4.00 -6.51 -2.31
N TYR A 58 4.66 -6.99 -3.36
CA TYR A 58 4.34 -6.67 -4.76
C TYR A 58 3.31 -7.64 -5.33
N ILE A 59 2.46 -7.14 -6.21
CA ILE A 59 1.53 -7.98 -6.98
C ILE A 59 2.33 -8.96 -7.85
N PRO A 60 2.04 -10.28 -7.80
CA PRO A 60 2.66 -11.24 -8.70
C PRO A 60 2.43 -10.88 -10.16
N LYS A 61 3.43 -11.15 -11.02
CA LYS A 61 3.37 -10.76 -12.45
C LYS A 61 2.28 -11.48 -13.24
N ASP A 62 1.90 -12.67 -12.77
CA ASP A 62 0.89 -13.56 -13.32
C ASP A 62 -0.49 -13.42 -12.66
N TYR A 63 -0.66 -12.43 -11.75
CA TYR A 63 -1.95 -12.19 -11.12
C TYR A 63 -3.02 -11.85 -12.14
N GLN A 64 -4.09 -12.62 -12.14
CA GLN A 64 -5.21 -12.48 -13.06
C GLN A 64 -6.50 -12.16 -12.33
N MET A 65 -7.34 -11.32 -12.93
CA MET A 65 -8.69 -11.01 -12.47
C MET A 65 -9.62 -10.76 -13.66
N ASN A 66 -10.90 -11.00 -13.44
CA ASN A 66 -11.94 -10.58 -14.39
C ASN A 66 -12.47 -9.21 -13.97
N LEU A 67 -12.57 -8.29 -14.90
CA LEU A 67 -13.00 -6.92 -14.65
C LEU A 67 -14.45 -6.70 -15.13
N THR A 68 -15.23 -6.02 -14.29
CA THR A 68 -16.56 -5.49 -14.65
C THR A 68 -16.45 -3.98 -14.85
N ARG A 69 -17.02 -3.50 -15.96
CA ARG A 69 -17.08 -2.07 -16.27
C ARG A 69 -18.29 -1.44 -15.58
N LEU A 70 -18.07 -0.35 -14.85
CA LEU A 70 -19.11 0.46 -14.23
C LEU A 70 -19.73 1.44 -15.23
N SER A 71 -20.90 2.01 -14.90
CA SER A 71 -21.62 2.95 -15.78
C SER A 71 -20.83 4.19 -16.16
N ASN A 72 -19.87 4.61 -15.32
CA ASN A 72 -18.99 5.75 -15.58
C ASN A 72 -17.67 5.37 -16.28
N GLY A 73 -17.55 4.13 -16.78
CA GLY A 73 -16.39 3.63 -17.51
C GLY A 73 -15.27 3.08 -16.65
N LYS A 74 -15.25 3.30 -15.34
CA LYS A 74 -14.27 2.69 -14.43
C LYS A 74 -14.49 1.18 -14.35
N GLN A 75 -13.45 0.46 -13.92
CA GLN A 75 -13.49 -1.01 -13.82
C GLN A 75 -13.15 -1.46 -12.42
N VAL A 76 -13.69 -2.60 -12.01
CA VAL A 76 -13.37 -3.26 -10.73
C VAL A 76 -13.33 -4.77 -10.97
N ASP A 77 -12.70 -5.52 -10.05
CA ASP A 77 -12.81 -6.97 -10.05
C ASP A 77 -14.29 -7.38 -10.00
N SER A 78 -14.69 -8.27 -10.90
CA SER A 78 -16.09 -8.70 -11.05
C SER A 78 -16.67 -9.29 -9.76
N ARG A 79 -15.83 -9.87 -8.91
CA ARG A 79 -16.22 -10.50 -7.63
C ARG A 79 -16.69 -9.48 -6.58
N ILE A 80 -16.18 -8.24 -6.62
CA ILE A 80 -16.60 -7.19 -5.67
C ILE A 80 -17.82 -6.39 -6.15
N TYR A 81 -18.13 -6.47 -7.44
CA TYR A 81 -19.18 -5.64 -8.05
C TYR A 81 -20.55 -5.75 -7.38
N PRO A 82 -21.09 -6.95 -7.03
CA PRO A 82 -22.40 -7.05 -6.37
C PRO A 82 -22.43 -6.33 -5.01
N SER A 83 -21.37 -6.44 -4.23
CA SER A 83 -21.24 -5.76 -2.92
C SER A 83 -21.13 -4.24 -3.08
N LEU A 84 -20.36 -3.79 -4.07
CA LEU A 84 -20.22 -2.37 -4.40
C LEU A 84 -21.55 -1.78 -4.86
N GLN A 85 -22.26 -2.47 -5.75
CA GLN A 85 -23.57 -2.04 -6.25
C GLN A 85 -24.60 -1.90 -5.12
N LYS A 86 -24.65 -2.90 -4.21
CA LYS A 86 -25.54 -2.83 -3.06
C LYS A 86 -25.20 -1.66 -2.13
N MET A 87 -23.93 -1.47 -1.81
CA MET A 87 -23.46 -0.34 -1.00
C MET A 87 -23.89 1.01 -1.59
N PHE A 88 -23.74 1.16 -2.91
CA PHE A 88 -24.13 2.38 -3.62
C PHE A 88 -25.64 2.59 -3.66
N ASN A 89 -26.44 1.54 -3.82
CA ASN A 89 -27.88 1.63 -3.81
C ASN A 89 -28.40 2.08 -2.43
N ASP A 90 -27.87 1.50 -1.35
CA ASP A 90 -28.28 1.83 0.01
C ASP A 90 -27.83 3.27 0.40
N ALA A 91 -26.64 3.69 -0.06
CA ALA A 91 -26.18 5.07 0.13
C ALA A 91 -27.11 6.07 -0.61
N ARG A 92 -27.49 5.77 -1.85
CA ARG A 92 -28.45 6.61 -2.61
C ARG A 92 -29.83 6.64 -1.96
N ALA A 93 -30.31 5.51 -1.45
CA ALA A 93 -31.56 5.45 -0.68
C ALA A 93 -31.50 6.30 0.61
N SER A 94 -30.30 6.55 1.12
CA SER A 94 -30.03 7.47 2.24
C SER A 94 -29.88 8.95 1.80
N GLY A 95 -30.20 9.28 0.54
CA GLY A 95 -30.15 10.63 0.00
C GLY A 95 -28.74 11.10 -0.40
N LEU A 96 -27.78 10.20 -0.56
CA LEU A 96 -26.41 10.54 -0.96
C LEU A 96 -26.21 10.37 -2.46
N ALA A 97 -25.44 11.29 -3.04
CA ALA A 97 -24.99 11.23 -4.42
C ALA A 97 -23.48 10.95 -4.45
N LEU A 98 -23.10 9.72 -4.76
CA LEU A 98 -21.72 9.26 -4.77
C LEU A 98 -21.40 8.49 -6.05
N PHE A 99 -20.13 8.49 -6.41
CA PHE A 99 -19.62 7.78 -7.59
C PHE A 99 -18.22 7.19 -7.33
N VAL A 100 -17.86 6.16 -8.09
CA VAL A 100 -16.49 5.63 -8.11
C VAL A 100 -15.63 6.59 -8.94
N ARG A 101 -14.75 7.33 -8.29
CA ARG A 101 -13.78 8.19 -8.95
C ARG A 101 -12.68 7.37 -9.61
N GLU A 102 -12.21 6.32 -8.90
CA GLU A 102 -11.16 5.44 -9.39
C GLU A 102 -11.46 3.98 -9.00
N GLY A 103 -11.14 3.05 -9.90
CA GLY A 103 -11.27 1.62 -9.70
C GLY A 103 -9.96 0.90 -10.04
N TYR A 104 -10.02 -0.11 -10.92
CA TYR A 104 -8.83 -0.79 -11.42
C TYR A 104 -7.90 0.19 -12.15
N ARG A 105 -6.59 0.04 -11.92
CA ARG A 105 -5.51 0.74 -12.59
C ARG A 105 -4.56 -0.25 -13.23
N THR A 106 -4.17 0.00 -14.47
CA THR A 106 -3.05 -0.73 -15.08
C THR A 106 -1.71 -0.33 -14.43
N PHE A 107 -0.67 -1.10 -14.70
CA PHE A 107 0.69 -0.73 -14.29
C PHE A 107 1.12 0.61 -14.89
N GLN A 108 0.70 0.88 -16.13
CA GLN A 108 1.01 2.14 -16.81
C GLN A 108 0.33 3.33 -16.15
N ASP A 109 -0.97 3.22 -15.81
CA ASP A 109 -1.71 4.28 -15.12
C ASP A 109 -1.08 4.59 -13.76
N GLN A 110 -0.72 3.55 -12.98
CA GLN A 110 -0.08 3.72 -11.68
C GLN A 110 1.27 4.43 -11.79
N GLN A 111 2.07 4.10 -12.81
CA GLN A 111 3.34 4.78 -13.06
C GLN A 111 3.14 6.24 -13.46
N GLN A 112 2.14 6.52 -14.29
CA GLN A 112 1.81 7.88 -14.69
C GLN A 112 1.41 8.73 -13.49
N ILE A 113 0.49 8.24 -12.65
CA ILE A 113 0.04 8.94 -11.43
C ILE A 113 1.22 9.24 -10.49
N MET A 114 2.12 8.28 -10.29
CA MET A 114 3.32 8.50 -9.48
C MET A 114 4.22 9.60 -10.08
N ASN A 115 4.46 9.55 -11.39
CA ASN A 115 5.29 10.54 -12.08
C ASN A 115 4.67 11.94 -12.02
N GLU A 116 3.36 12.06 -12.16
CA GLU A 116 2.63 13.31 -12.04
C GLU A 116 2.75 13.87 -10.62
N ARG A 117 2.54 13.05 -9.60
CA ARG A 117 2.66 13.46 -8.20
C ARG A 117 4.09 13.92 -7.85
N ILE A 118 5.12 13.24 -8.36
CA ILE A 118 6.51 13.66 -8.18
C ILE A 118 6.74 15.02 -8.84
N ARG A 119 6.29 15.22 -10.08
CA ARG A 119 6.42 16.52 -10.77
C ARG A 119 5.71 17.66 -10.05
N GLU A 120 4.54 17.43 -9.48
CA GLU A 120 3.83 18.43 -8.66
C GLU A 120 4.70 18.91 -7.48
N TYR A 121 5.35 17.99 -6.79
CA TYR A 121 6.23 18.35 -5.69
C TYR A 121 7.57 18.98 -6.16
N GLU A 122 8.12 18.56 -7.30
CA GLU A 122 9.28 19.21 -7.90
C GLU A 122 8.96 20.67 -8.28
N ASN A 123 7.80 20.93 -8.88
CA ASN A 123 7.31 22.28 -9.21
C ASN A 123 7.13 23.17 -7.97
N GLN A 124 6.95 22.58 -6.78
CA GLN A 124 6.95 23.29 -5.49
C GLN A 124 8.35 23.54 -4.91
N GLY A 125 9.42 23.30 -5.71
CA GLY A 125 10.81 23.57 -5.31
C GLY A 125 11.48 22.42 -4.55
N ASN A 126 10.87 21.23 -4.49
CA ASN A 126 11.50 20.07 -3.85
C ASN A 126 12.50 19.38 -4.79
N SER A 127 13.63 18.90 -4.26
CA SER A 127 14.50 18.01 -5.02
C SER A 127 13.76 16.73 -5.38
N LYS A 128 14.11 16.09 -6.50
CA LYS A 128 13.50 14.82 -6.97
C LYS A 128 13.42 13.77 -5.88
N ARG A 129 14.50 13.57 -5.09
CA ARG A 129 14.53 12.63 -3.97
C ARG A 129 13.48 12.95 -2.90
N ARG A 130 13.30 14.24 -2.56
CA ARG A 130 12.29 14.69 -1.59
C ARG A 130 10.89 14.56 -2.16
N ALA A 131 10.69 15.00 -3.40
CA ALA A 131 9.42 14.89 -4.13
C ALA A 131 8.94 13.43 -4.21
N THR A 132 9.82 12.48 -4.56
CA THR A 132 9.51 11.05 -4.56
C THR A 132 9.04 10.56 -3.19
N LYS A 133 9.77 10.87 -2.11
CA LYS A 133 9.38 10.48 -0.75
C LYS A 133 8.06 11.09 -0.30
N MET A 134 7.74 12.30 -0.78
CA MET A 134 6.46 12.95 -0.49
C MET A 134 5.32 12.29 -1.27
N ALA A 135 5.56 11.95 -2.54
CA ALA A 135 4.60 11.25 -3.38
C ALA A 135 4.23 9.87 -2.83
N GLU A 136 5.21 9.09 -2.36
CA GLU A 136 5.03 7.75 -1.77
C GLU A 136 4.15 7.71 -0.51
N LYS A 137 3.84 8.86 0.07
CA LYS A 137 2.89 8.96 1.21
C LYS A 137 1.42 8.97 0.77
N TYR A 138 1.15 9.19 -0.52
CA TYR A 138 -0.19 9.28 -1.08
C TYR A 138 -0.40 8.39 -2.30
N VAL A 139 0.68 7.97 -2.94
CA VAL A 139 0.62 7.14 -4.14
C VAL A 139 1.46 5.89 -3.89
N ALA A 140 0.83 4.74 -3.97
CA ALA A 140 1.53 3.47 -3.83
C ALA A 140 2.58 3.28 -4.95
N ILE A 141 3.70 2.65 -4.60
CA ILE A 141 4.76 2.31 -5.54
C ILE A 141 4.20 1.38 -6.62
N LEU A 142 4.74 1.45 -7.82
CA LEU A 142 4.35 0.58 -8.93
C LEU A 142 4.40 -0.91 -8.56
N GLY A 143 3.29 -1.59 -8.73
CA GLY A 143 3.12 -3.00 -8.37
C GLY A 143 2.75 -3.23 -6.90
N THR A 144 2.43 -2.17 -6.13
CA THR A 144 1.99 -2.29 -4.73
C THR A 144 0.67 -1.56 -4.45
N SER A 145 -0.04 -1.17 -5.50
CA SER A 145 -1.34 -0.50 -5.38
C SER A 145 -2.49 -1.51 -5.38
N GLU A 146 -3.39 -1.41 -4.42
CA GLU A 146 -4.61 -2.22 -4.36
C GLU A 146 -5.56 -1.98 -5.55
N HIS A 147 -5.47 -0.82 -6.21
CA HIS A 147 -6.16 -0.57 -7.48
C HIS A 147 -5.70 -1.50 -8.59
N GLN A 148 -4.44 -1.92 -8.58
CA GLN A 148 -3.91 -2.89 -9.55
C GLN A 148 -4.38 -4.33 -9.29
N LEU A 149 -4.96 -4.62 -8.10
CA LEU A 149 -5.69 -5.86 -7.82
C LEU A 149 -7.16 -5.80 -8.26
N GLY A 150 -7.68 -4.61 -8.57
CA GLY A 150 -9.12 -4.39 -8.82
C GLY A 150 -9.99 -4.48 -7.56
N LEU A 151 -9.39 -4.60 -6.37
CA LEU A 151 -10.10 -4.84 -5.10
C LEU A 151 -10.37 -3.56 -4.30
N SER A 152 -9.94 -2.40 -4.78
CA SER A 152 -10.19 -1.12 -4.13
C SER A 152 -10.86 -0.11 -5.07
N VAL A 153 -11.56 0.82 -4.46
CA VAL A 153 -12.25 1.92 -5.13
C VAL A 153 -12.05 3.23 -4.37
N ASP A 154 -11.81 4.31 -5.10
CA ASP A 154 -11.91 5.66 -4.56
C ASP A 154 -13.34 6.15 -4.79
N ILE A 155 -14.02 6.54 -3.72
CA ILE A 155 -15.42 6.96 -3.74
C ILE A 155 -15.51 8.44 -3.38
N ASN A 156 -16.12 9.23 -4.26
CA ASN A 156 -16.33 10.65 -4.05
C ASN A 156 -17.82 11.02 -4.10
N ALA A 157 -18.13 12.17 -3.49
CA ALA A 157 -19.45 12.80 -3.60
C ALA A 157 -19.61 13.54 -4.94
N ASP A 158 -20.80 13.52 -5.49
CA ASP A 158 -21.26 14.52 -6.43
C ASP A 158 -21.56 15.81 -5.64
N GLN A 159 -20.58 16.69 -5.59
CA GLN A 159 -20.63 17.91 -4.77
C GLN A 159 -21.72 18.90 -5.19
N THR A 160 -22.34 18.70 -6.35
CA THR A 160 -23.52 19.49 -6.75
C THR A 160 -24.79 19.04 -6.01
N LYS A 161 -24.78 17.87 -5.38
CA LYS A 161 -25.93 17.23 -4.73
C LYS A 161 -25.75 16.99 -3.24
N CYS A 162 -24.54 16.65 -2.81
CA CYS A 162 -24.22 16.45 -1.39
C CYS A 162 -22.73 16.72 -1.10
N SER A 163 -22.42 16.99 0.16
CA SER A 163 -21.03 17.25 0.54
C SER A 163 -20.20 15.97 0.68
N SER A 164 -18.89 16.08 0.49
CA SER A 164 -17.95 14.96 0.67
C SER A 164 -17.98 14.41 2.09
N GLU A 165 -18.13 15.28 3.10
CA GLU A 165 -18.17 14.89 4.52
C GLU A 165 -19.36 13.95 4.81
N LYS A 166 -20.53 14.22 4.22
CA LYS A 166 -21.72 13.36 4.37
C LYS A 166 -21.47 11.97 3.77
N VAL A 167 -20.86 11.91 2.58
CA VAL A 167 -20.52 10.65 1.92
C VAL A 167 -19.49 9.87 2.73
N TYR A 168 -18.40 10.51 3.15
CA TYR A 168 -17.33 9.85 3.91
C TYR A 168 -17.79 9.40 5.29
N SER A 169 -18.65 10.19 5.97
CA SER A 169 -19.24 9.80 7.23
C SER A 169 -20.16 8.58 7.08
N TRP A 170 -20.99 8.54 6.02
CA TRP A 170 -21.82 7.38 5.77
C TRP A 170 -21.00 6.13 5.45
N LEU A 171 -19.98 6.25 4.60
CA LEU A 171 -19.08 5.16 4.25
C LEU A 171 -18.34 4.63 5.49
N ASP A 172 -17.82 5.49 6.34
CA ASP A 172 -17.17 5.11 7.61
C ASP A 172 -18.09 4.26 8.50
N ASN A 173 -19.38 4.55 8.53
CA ASN A 173 -20.35 3.87 9.37
C ASN A 173 -21.01 2.65 8.73
N ASN A 174 -20.91 2.48 7.41
CA ASN A 174 -21.69 1.48 6.72
C ASN A 174 -20.90 0.57 5.77
N ALA A 175 -19.76 1.00 5.22
CA ALA A 175 -19.05 0.25 4.18
C ALA A 175 -18.67 -1.18 4.61
N TYR A 176 -18.34 -1.40 5.88
CA TYR A 176 -18.01 -2.72 6.42
C TYR A 176 -19.15 -3.74 6.27
N LYS A 177 -20.43 -3.30 6.29
CA LYS A 177 -21.62 -4.17 6.11
C LYS A 177 -21.66 -4.79 4.71
N TYR A 178 -20.95 -4.19 3.76
CA TYR A 178 -20.82 -4.63 2.37
C TYR A 178 -19.49 -5.30 2.08
N GLY A 179 -18.63 -5.43 3.09
CA GLY A 179 -17.31 -6.06 2.97
C GLY A 179 -16.19 -5.09 2.59
N PHE A 180 -16.40 -3.79 2.67
CA PHE A 180 -15.39 -2.77 2.41
C PHE A 180 -14.85 -2.14 3.69
N ILE A 181 -13.56 -1.88 3.74
CA ILE A 181 -12.91 -1.15 4.82
C ILE A 181 -12.35 0.17 4.32
N LYS A 182 -12.36 1.21 5.15
CA LYS A 182 -11.52 2.39 4.96
C LYS A 182 -10.07 1.96 5.14
N ARG A 183 -9.33 1.94 4.05
CA ARG A 183 -8.02 1.27 4.00
C ARG A 183 -6.93 2.04 4.75
N TYR A 184 -6.95 3.37 4.65
CA TYR A 184 -5.90 4.25 5.16
C TYR A 184 -6.44 5.30 6.15
N PRO A 185 -6.88 4.87 7.36
CA PRO A 185 -7.27 5.82 8.39
C PRO A 185 -6.05 6.52 8.99
N SER A 186 -6.21 7.79 9.40
CA SER A 186 -5.11 8.62 9.92
C SER A 186 -4.37 7.98 11.10
N SER A 187 -5.12 7.28 11.97
CA SER A 187 -4.57 6.60 13.16
C SER A 187 -3.66 5.40 12.84
N LYS A 188 -3.63 4.93 11.58
CA LYS A 188 -2.85 3.76 11.14
C LYS A 188 -1.78 4.08 10.11
N SER A 189 -1.56 5.36 9.78
CA SER A 189 -0.57 5.77 8.77
C SER A 189 0.85 5.28 9.06
N TYR A 190 1.20 5.10 10.33
CA TYR A 190 2.51 4.57 10.74
C TYR A 190 2.67 3.06 10.43
N ILE A 191 1.58 2.29 10.30
CA ILE A 191 1.58 0.88 9.90
C ILE A 191 1.48 0.77 8.37
N THR A 192 0.46 1.40 7.78
CA THR A 192 0.15 1.29 6.35
C THR A 192 1.18 2.01 5.47
N GLY A 193 1.89 3.00 6.02
CA GLY A 193 2.82 3.85 5.31
C GLY A 193 2.17 4.89 4.37
N ILE A 194 0.83 4.91 4.30
CA ILE A 194 0.02 5.84 3.49
C ILE A 194 -0.69 6.83 4.43
N ASN A 195 -0.80 8.07 4.03
CA ASN A 195 -1.54 9.09 4.76
C ASN A 195 -3.05 8.81 4.71
N ASN A 196 -3.82 9.56 5.51
CA ASN A 196 -5.27 9.39 5.54
C ASN A 196 -5.91 9.63 4.17
N GLU A 197 -6.68 8.65 3.73
CA GLU A 197 -7.46 8.69 2.49
C GLU A 197 -8.92 8.35 2.78
N PRO A 198 -9.78 9.36 3.03
CA PRO A 198 -11.18 9.13 3.39
C PRO A 198 -12.02 8.55 2.25
N TRP A 199 -11.51 8.62 1.02
CA TRP A 199 -12.14 8.11 -0.20
C TRP A 199 -11.79 6.67 -0.53
N HIS A 200 -10.66 6.11 -0.04
CA HIS A 200 -10.12 4.83 -0.46
C HIS A 200 -10.68 3.67 0.35
N TYR A 201 -11.46 2.81 -0.32
CA TYR A 201 -12.10 1.64 0.26
C TYR A 201 -11.62 0.36 -0.39
N ARG A 202 -11.18 -0.60 0.45
CA ARG A 202 -10.71 -1.94 0.05
C ARG A 202 -11.74 -2.99 0.41
N TYR A 203 -12.07 -3.87 -0.55
CA TYR A 203 -12.90 -5.05 -0.30
C TYR A 203 -12.09 -6.17 0.37
N VAL A 204 -12.60 -6.69 1.48
CA VAL A 204 -12.01 -7.78 2.28
C VAL A 204 -13.03 -8.85 2.67
N GLY A 205 -14.28 -8.74 2.20
CA GLY A 205 -15.39 -9.59 2.63
C GLY A 205 -16.03 -9.12 3.93
N LYS A 206 -17.31 -9.47 4.13
CA LYS A 206 -18.13 -8.92 5.23
C LYS A 206 -17.61 -9.27 6.62
N GLU A 207 -17.21 -10.51 6.84
CA GLU A 207 -16.72 -10.97 8.16
C GLU A 207 -15.43 -10.25 8.55
N SER A 208 -14.44 -10.22 7.64
CA SER A 208 -13.18 -9.53 7.87
C SER A 208 -13.40 -8.03 8.04
N ALA A 209 -14.26 -7.41 7.22
CA ALA A 209 -14.57 -5.99 7.33
C ALA A 209 -15.24 -5.63 8.66
N ALA A 210 -16.18 -6.46 9.14
CA ALA A 210 -16.82 -6.28 10.43
C ALA A 210 -15.82 -6.40 11.59
N THR A 211 -14.94 -7.40 11.55
CA THR A 211 -13.90 -7.59 12.57
C THR A 211 -12.91 -6.41 12.59
N ILE A 212 -12.45 -5.98 11.42
CA ILE A 212 -11.54 -4.84 11.24
C ILE A 212 -12.18 -3.56 11.81
N LYS A 213 -13.45 -3.30 11.47
CA LYS A 213 -14.20 -2.13 11.96
C LYS A 213 -14.39 -2.18 13.48
N ASN A 214 -14.88 -3.30 14.02
CA ASN A 214 -15.23 -3.43 15.44
C ASN A 214 -14.00 -3.37 16.35
N GLN A 215 -12.85 -3.86 15.89
CA GLN A 215 -11.60 -3.86 16.64
C GLN A 215 -10.66 -2.69 16.30
N ASN A 216 -11.10 -1.78 15.42
CA ASN A 216 -10.30 -0.63 14.96
C ASN A 216 -8.91 -1.05 14.43
N LEU A 217 -8.89 -2.09 13.59
CA LEU A 217 -7.67 -2.60 12.95
C LEU A 217 -7.47 -1.98 11.55
N CYS A 218 -6.24 -2.02 11.04
CA CYS A 218 -5.99 -1.96 9.60
C CYS A 218 -5.83 -3.39 9.05
N LEU A 219 -5.71 -3.54 7.72
CA LEU A 219 -5.60 -4.85 7.08
C LEU A 219 -4.36 -5.61 7.56
N GLU A 220 -3.24 -4.92 7.70
CA GLU A 220 -1.97 -5.49 8.19
C GLU A 220 -2.11 -6.08 9.61
N GLU A 221 -2.76 -5.35 10.53
CA GLU A 221 -3.00 -5.82 11.89
C GLU A 221 -3.94 -7.03 11.92
N TYR A 222 -4.99 -6.98 11.07
CA TYR A 222 -5.95 -8.09 10.94
C TYR A 222 -5.25 -9.36 10.46
N LEU A 223 -4.45 -9.27 9.40
CA LEU A 223 -3.72 -10.43 8.87
C LEU A 223 -2.74 -11.00 9.89
N LYS A 224 -1.97 -10.16 10.56
CA LYS A 224 -1.04 -10.59 11.61
C LYS A 224 -1.73 -11.33 12.75
N LYS A 225 -3.00 -10.98 13.05
CA LYS A 225 -3.73 -11.54 14.20
C LYS A 225 -4.51 -12.81 13.86
N TYR A 226 -4.99 -12.94 12.62
CA TYR A 226 -5.99 -13.95 12.26
C TYR A 226 -5.56 -14.86 11.10
N LYS A 227 -4.41 -14.63 10.51
CA LYS A 227 -3.85 -15.42 9.40
C LYS A 227 -2.39 -15.78 9.66
#